data_ff7fcbf2b282bd975d37d8faf5337c05
#
_entry.id   ff7fcbf2b282bd975d37d8faf5337c05
#
_cell.length_a   1.000
_cell.length_b   1.000
_cell.length_c   1.000
_cell.angle_alpha   90.00
_cell.angle_beta   90.00
_cell.angle_gamma   90.00
#
_symmetry.space_group_name_H-M   'P 1'
#
loop_
_entity.id
_entity.type
_entity.pdbx_description
1 polymer ?
#
loop_
_entity_poly.entity_id
_entity_poly.type
_entity_poly.pdbx_seq_one_letter_code
_entity_poly.pdbx_strand_id
1 'polypeptide(L)'
;QAAASAQSRDLLREAVIVETETPALPAPSEGQTVAADYRSVGLTLGRHPLALLRPQLAARNFQTAAVLNTYPNRRLARACGIVTVRQRPQTAKGTIFVTLEDETGPINAVVRPELIERQRRELLDATLLGIYGTWQSVDGVRHLVAQRLVDLSSLLGQLSQDGLAAASRNFH
;
A
#
# COMPACT_ATOMS: atom_id res chain seq x y z
N GLN A 1 48.17 36.48 -17.02
CA GLN A 1 46.75 36.30 -17.41
C GLN A 1 46.40 34.89 -17.90
N ALA A 2 47.38 33.99 -18.13
CA ALA A 2 47.11 32.59 -18.57
C ALA A 2 46.91 31.60 -17.42
N ALA A 3 47.22 31.96 -16.14
CA ALA A 3 47.15 31.04 -15.01
C ALA A 3 45.75 30.93 -14.40
N ALA A 4 44.83 31.88 -14.65
CA ALA A 4 43.48 31.87 -14.07
C ALA A 4 42.49 30.97 -14.83
N SER A 5 42.81 30.59 -16.07
CA SER A 5 41.90 29.73 -16.85
C SER A 5 42.18 28.22 -16.68
N ALA A 6 43.32 27.84 -16.10
CA ALA A 6 43.64 26.44 -15.82
C ALA A 6 43.01 25.93 -14.52
N GLN A 7 42.78 26.79 -13.53
CA GLN A 7 42.17 26.41 -12.27
C GLN A 7 40.63 26.19 -12.38
N SER A 8 40.00 26.86 -13.33
CA SER A 8 38.55 26.63 -13.56
C SER A 8 38.20 25.31 -14.26
N ARG A 9 39.18 24.69 -14.91
CA ARG A 9 38.96 23.40 -15.59
C ARG A 9 39.16 22.20 -14.68
N ASP A 10 39.95 22.37 -13.62
CA ASP A 10 40.22 21.28 -12.67
C ASP A 10 39.06 21.08 -11.67
N LEU A 11 38.35 22.16 -11.34
CA LEU A 11 37.20 22.07 -10.46
C LEU A 11 35.98 21.37 -11.08
N LEU A 12 35.96 21.26 -12.42
CA LEU A 12 34.90 20.52 -13.13
C LEU A 12 35.24 19.03 -13.31
N ARG A 13 36.46 18.61 -12.99
CA ARG A 13 36.88 17.20 -13.06
C ARG A 13 36.65 16.44 -11.75
N GLU A 14 36.45 17.12 -10.64
CA GLU A 14 36.11 16.56 -9.34
C GLU A 14 34.60 16.66 -9.02
N ALA A 15 33.77 16.92 -10.01
CA ALA A 15 32.42 16.43 -9.93
C ALA A 15 32.50 14.90 -9.98
N VAL A 16 32.84 14.32 -8.83
CA VAL A 16 32.66 12.92 -8.54
C VAL A 16 31.24 12.61 -9.04
N ILE A 17 31.19 11.86 -10.12
CA ILE A 17 30.01 11.06 -10.40
C ILE A 17 29.88 10.19 -9.16
N VAL A 18 29.15 10.68 -8.17
CA VAL A 18 28.52 9.80 -7.21
C VAL A 18 27.64 8.95 -8.10
N GLU A 19 28.12 7.78 -8.51
CA GLU A 19 27.26 6.71 -8.89
C GLU A 19 26.32 6.58 -7.68
N THR A 20 25.21 7.30 -7.74
CA THR A 20 24.03 6.89 -7.04
C THR A 20 23.79 5.50 -7.57
N GLU A 21 24.33 4.49 -6.87
CA GLU A 21 23.81 3.16 -6.97
C GLU A 21 22.30 3.35 -6.83
N THR A 22 21.64 3.36 -7.99
CA THR A 22 20.20 3.24 -8.02
C THR A 22 19.95 1.96 -7.25
N PRO A 23 19.40 2.01 -6.03
CA PRO A 23 19.14 0.77 -5.31
C PRO A 23 18.31 -0.06 -6.26
N ALA A 24 18.85 -1.22 -6.66
CA ALA A 24 18.12 -2.16 -7.49
C ALA A 24 16.80 -2.37 -6.75
N LEU A 25 15.69 -1.95 -7.38
CA LEU A 25 14.37 -2.16 -6.83
C LEU A 25 14.27 -3.66 -6.61
N PRO A 26 14.07 -4.14 -5.37
CA PRO A 26 13.90 -5.56 -5.14
C PRO A 26 12.77 -6.05 -6.05
N ALA A 27 12.97 -7.21 -6.68
CA ALA A 27 11.92 -7.83 -7.49
C ALA A 27 10.61 -7.83 -6.69
N PRO A 28 9.46 -7.49 -7.31
CA PRO A 28 8.20 -7.45 -6.60
C PRO A 28 7.99 -8.78 -5.90
N SER A 29 7.63 -8.72 -4.61
CA SER A 29 7.26 -9.93 -3.87
C SER A 29 6.07 -10.59 -4.55
N GLU A 30 5.91 -11.89 -4.38
CA GLU A 30 4.76 -12.64 -4.92
C GLU A 30 3.42 -11.95 -4.59
N GLY A 31 3.29 -11.42 -3.37
CA GLY A 31 2.12 -10.65 -2.97
C GLY A 31 1.92 -9.34 -3.75
N GLN A 32 2.99 -8.66 -4.16
CA GLN A 32 2.89 -7.46 -5.00
C GLN A 32 2.46 -7.79 -6.43
N THR A 33 2.95 -8.93 -6.97
CA THR A 33 2.55 -9.43 -8.29
C THR A 33 1.07 -9.80 -8.28
N VAL A 34 0.60 -10.49 -7.25
CA VAL A 34 -0.82 -10.88 -7.10
C VAL A 34 -1.70 -9.62 -6.97
N ALA A 35 -1.30 -8.63 -6.19
CA ALA A 35 -2.04 -7.36 -6.07
C ALA A 35 -2.14 -6.62 -7.40
N ALA A 36 -1.07 -6.62 -8.22
CA ALA A 36 -1.08 -6.04 -9.56
C ALA A 36 -2.03 -6.79 -10.50
N ASP A 37 -2.09 -8.12 -10.42
CA ASP A 37 -3.01 -8.95 -11.19
C ASP A 37 -4.48 -8.64 -10.86
N TYR A 38 -4.82 -8.47 -9.58
CA TYR A 38 -6.17 -8.10 -9.17
C TYR A 38 -6.58 -6.69 -9.61
N ARG A 39 -5.64 -5.73 -9.66
CA ARG A 39 -5.89 -4.42 -10.26
C ARG A 39 -6.18 -4.53 -11.76
N SER A 40 -5.42 -5.36 -12.48
CA SER A 40 -5.65 -5.62 -13.91
C SER A 40 -7.04 -6.21 -14.15
N VAL A 41 -7.47 -7.16 -13.33
CA VAL A 41 -8.83 -7.75 -13.39
C VAL A 41 -9.88 -6.66 -13.14
N GLY A 42 -9.68 -5.78 -12.17
CA GLY A 42 -10.57 -4.65 -11.91
C GLY A 42 -10.69 -3.70 -13.09
N LEU A 43 -9.58 -3.38 -13.77
CA LEU A 43 -9.58 -2.58 -15.01
C LEU A 43 -10.34 -3.29 -16.14
N THR A 44 -10.19 -4.59 -16.28
CA THR A 44 -10.91 -5.41 -17.29
C THR A 44 -12.41 -5.44 -17.02
N LEU A 45 -12.82 -5.48 -15.76
CA LEU A 45 -14.23 -5.45 -15.35
C LEU A 45 -14.82 -4.03 -15.28
N GLY A 46 -14.01 -2.98 -15.53
CA GLY A 46 -14.40 -1.58 -15.47
C GLY A 46 -14.69 -1.05 -14.05
N ARG A 47 -14.34 -1.82 -13.01
CA ARG A 47 -14.55 -1.47 -11.60
C ARG A 47 -13.37 -1.90 -10.74
N HIS A 48 -13.04 -1.07 -9.75
CA HIS A 48 -12.06 -1.45 -8.73
C HIS A 48 -12.55 -2.70 -7.96
N PRO A 49 -11.69 -3.71 -7.69
CA PRO A 49 -12.09 -4.93 -6.98
C PRO A 49 -12.81 -4.66 -5.65
N LEU A 50 -12.35 -3.65 -4.89
CA LEU A 50 -13.00 -3.31 -3.63
C LEU A 50 -14.39 -2.70 -3.79
N ALA A 51 -14.69 -2.05 -4.91
CA ALA A 51 -16.04 -1.59 -5.19
C ALA A 51 -17.04 -2.77 -5.25
N LEU A 52 -16.60 -3.90 -5.79
CA LEU A 52 -17.38 -5.14 -5.83
C LEU A 52 -17.52 -5.78 -4.45
N LEU A 53 -16.49 -5.68 -3.62
CA LEU A 53 -16.48 -6.21 -2.25
C LEU A 53 -17.10 -5.24 -1.22
N ARG A 54 -17.42 -4.01 -1.61
CA ARG A 54 -17.86 -2.97 -0.66
C ARG A 54 -19.03 -3.38 0.21
N PRO A 55 -20.09 -4.04 -0.28
CA PRO A 55 -21.18 -4.49 0.59
C PRO A 55 -20.71 -5.43 1.71
N GLN A 56 -19.81 -6.36 1.41
CA GLN A 56 -19.25 -7.29 2.41
C GLN A 56 -18.31 -6.57 3.40
N LEU A 57 -17.53 -5.61 2.92
CA LEU A 57 -16.61 -4.83 3.75
C LEU A 57 -17.38 -3.85 4.65
N ALA A 58 -18.42 -3.22 4.13
CA ALA A 58 -19.29 -2.32 4.89
C ALA A 58 -20.04 -3.07 6.01
N ALA A 59 -20.49 -4.29 5.76
CA ALA A 59 -21.10 -5.15 6.79
C ALA A 59 -20.14 -5.46 7.95
N ARG A 60 -18.83 -5.43 7.71
CA ARG A 60 -17.78 -5.57 8.72
C ARG A 60 -17.28 -4.21 9.27
N ASN A 61 -17.96 -3.12 8.94
CA ASN A 61 -17.63 -1.74 9.32
C ASN A 61 -16.28 -1.24 8.80
N PHE A 62 -15.76 -1.79 7.70
CA PHE A 62 -14.61 -1.21 7.00
C PHE A 62 -15.05 0.01 6.20
N GLN A 63 -14.42 1.14 6.45
CA GLN A 63 -14.71 2.42 5.82
C GLN A 63 -13.81 2.65 4.60
N THR A 64 -14.30 3.44 3.66
CA THR A 64 -13.50 3.86 2.49
C THR A 64 -12.49 4.93 2.88
N ALA A 65 -11.44 5.09 2.05
CA ALA A 65 -10.46 6.16 2.22
C ALA A 65 -11.13 7.54 2.25
N ALA A 66 -12.13 7.76 1.39
CA ALA A 66 -12.88 9.00 1.35
C ALA A 66 -13.57 9.31 2.68
N VAL A 67 -14.21 8.31 3.30
CA VAL A 67 -14.86 8.45 4.62
C VAL A 67 -13.83 8.66 5.72
N LEU A 68 -12.74 7.89 5.73
CA LEU A 68 -11.67 8.03 6.74
C LEU A 68 -11.03 9.42 6.73
N ASN A 69 -10.89 10.02 5.56
CA ASN A 69 -10.35 11.38 5.42
C ASN A 69 -11.23 12.46 6.08
N THR A 70 -12.47 12.16 6.40
CA THR A 70 -13.38 13.04 7.16
C THR A 70 -13.31 12.83 8.67
N TYR A 71 -12.59 11.79 9.12
CA TYR A 71 -12.54 11.44 10.54
C TYR A 71 -11.71 12.44 11.33
N PRO A 72 -12.16 12.79 12.54
CA PRO A 72 -11.35 13.57 13.47
C PRO A 72 -10.15 12.78 13.97
N ASN A 73 -9.13 13.50 14.43
CA ASN A 73 -7.95 12.91 15.06
C ASN A 73 -8.35 12.01 16.25
N ARG A 74 -7.66 10.88 16.40
CA ARG A 74 -7.84 9.88 17.47
C ARG A 74 -9.14 9.08 17.43
N ARG A 75 -9.86 9.10 16.32
CA ARG A 75 -11.05 8.26 16.15
C ARG A 75 -10.65 6.80 15.85
N LEU A 76 -11.36 5.85 16.46
CA LEU A 76 -11.26 4.44 16.07
C LEU A 76 -11.76 4.25 14.65
N ALA A 77 -11.02 3.50 13.86
CA ALA A 77 -11.28 3.30 12.44
C ALA A 77 -10.95 1.87 11.99
N ARG A 78 -11.64 1.45 10.95
CA ARG A 78 -11.39 0.18 10.26
C ARG A 78 -11.21 0.47 8.78
N ALA A 79 -10.06 0.12 8.25
CA ALA A 79 -9.72 0.29 6.85
C ALA A 79 -9.44 -1.06 6.21
N CYS A 80 -9.75 -1.19 4.93
CA CYS A 80 -9.40 -2.35 4.13
C CYS A 80 -8.99 -1.90 2.75
N GLY A 81 -7.93 -2.49 2.22
CA GLY A 81 -7.45 -2.18 0.88
C GLY A 81 -6.44 -3.20 0.36
N ILE A 82 -6.19 -3.11 -0.94
CA ILE A 82 -5.12 -3.86 -1.59
C ILE A 82 -3.80 -3.26 -1.12
N VAL A 83 -2.90 -4.12 -0.66
CA VAL A 83 -1.58 -3.66 -0.22
C VAL A 83 -0.72 -3.32 -1.43
N THR A 84 -0.37 -2.05 -1.55
CA THR A 84 0.44 -1.55 -2.67
C THR A 84 1.89 -1.34 -2.30
N VAL A 85 2.15 -0.93 -1.06
CA VAL A 85 3.50 -0.65 -0.56
C VAL A 85 3.65 -1.15 0.87
N ARG A 86 4.81 -1.72 1.16
CA ARG A 86 5.31 -2.00 2.51
C ARG A 86 6.71 -1.43 2.61
N GLN A 87 6.93 -0.49 3.51
CA GLN A 87 8.23 0.16 3.71
C GLN A 87 8.66 0.03 5.15
N ARG A 88 9.93 -0.33 5.37
CA ARG A 88 10.57 -0.35 6.68
C ARG A 88 11.77 0.61 6.66
N PRO A 89 11.57 1.91 6.91
CA PRO A 89 12.68 2.85 6.96
C PRO A 89 13.62 2.52 8.12
N GLN A 90 14.93 2.64 7.88
CA GLN A 90 15.92 2.40 8.94
C GLN A 90 15.76 3.35 10.13
N THR A 91 15.28 4.55 9.91
CA THR A 91 15.04 5.59 10.92
C THR A 91 13.78 5.35 11.76
N ALA A 92 12.91 4.41 11.37
CA ALA A 92 11.59 4.21 11.99
C ALA A 92 11.58 3.19 13.14
N LYS A 93 12.74 2.84 13.70
CA LYS A 93 12.88 1.93 14.86
C LYS A 93 12.07 0.62 14.73
N GLY A 94 12.09 0.02 13.54
CA GLY A 94 11.39 -1.23 13.27
C GLY A 94 9.91 -1.10 12.88
N THR A 95 9.35 0.09 12.84
CA THR A 95 8.00 0.37 12.35
C THR A 95 7.91 0.10 10.84
N ILE A 96 6.81 -0.50 10.41
CA ILE A 96 6.50 -0.71 8.98
C ILE A 96 5.37 0.23 8.58
N PHE A 97 5.57 0.94 7.47
CA PHE A 97 4.55 1.75 6.82
C PHE A 97 3.91 0.93 5.71
N VAL A 98 2.60 0.89 5.68
CA VAL A 98 1.82 0.16 4.69
C VAL A 98 0.91 1.14 3.97
N THR A 99 0.89 1.10 2.65
CA THR A 99 -0.11 1.80 1.85
C THR A 99 -1.12 0.78 1.34
N LEU A 100 -2.37 1.00 1.67
CA LEU A 100 -3.51 0.29 1.14
C LEU A 100 -4.17 1.15 0.07
N GLU A 101 -4.83 0.52 -0.88
CA GLU A 101 -5.63 1.21 -1.89
C GLU A 101 -7.03 0.62 -1.94
N ASP A 102 -8.03 1.45 -1.80
CA ASP A 102 -9.42 1.08 -2.05
C ASP A 102 -9.98 1.81 -3.29
N GLU A 103 -11.25 1.63 -3.58
CA GLU A 103 -11.92 2.22 -4.73
C GLU A 103 -12.00 3.76 -4.69
N THR A 104 -11.70 4.38 -3.55
CA THR A 104 -11.78 5.83 -3.35
C THR A 104 -10.41 6.49 -3.18
N GLY A 105 -9.36 5.73 -2.94
CA GLY A 105 -8.00 6.26 -2.84
C GLY A 105 -7.08 5.49 -1.90
N PRO A 106 -5.88 6.04 -1.65
CA PRO A 106 -4.88 5.41 -0.79
C PRO A 106 -5.17 5.66 0.69
N ILE A 107 -4.79 4.69 1.52
CA ILE A 107 -4.82 4.75 2.97
C ILE A 107 -3.42 4.41 3.47
N ASN A 108 -2.82 5.31 4.22
CA ASN A 108 -1.53 5.06 4.86
C ASN A 108 -1.74 4.49 6.26
N ALA A 109 -1.04 3.44 6.59
CA ALA A 109 -1.08 2.81 7.89
C ALA A 109 0.31 2.67 8.50
N VAL A 110 0.37 2.72 9.81
CA VAL A 110 1.59 2.56 10.61
C VAL A 110 1.45 1.32 11.46
N VAL A 111 2.36 0.37 11.29
CA VAL A 111 2.39 -0.89 12.05
C VAL A 111 3.62 -0.89 12.95
N ARG A 112 3.39 -0.85 14.26
CA ARG A 112 4.45 -0.81 15.26
C ARG A 112 5.09 -2.18 15.48
N PRO A 113 6.34 -2.24 15.98
CA PRO A 113 7.08 -3.49 16.17
C PRO A 113 6.32 -4.55 16.95
N GLU A 114 5.62 -4.17 18.01
CA GLU A 114 4.89 -5.11 18.88
C GLU A 114 3.75 -5.82 18.11
N LEU A 115 3.10 -5.12 17.20
CA LEU A 115 2.07 -5.70 16.34
C LEU A 115 2.69 -6.55 15.23
N ILE A 116 3.82 -6.12 14.69
CA ILE A 116 4.56 -6.87 13.66
C ILE A 116 4.97 -8.24 14.20
N GLU A 117 5.48 -8.30 15.43
CA GLU A 117 5.87 -9.58 16.07
C GLU A 117 4.68 -10.52 16.22
N ARG A 118 3.52 -10.00 16.63
CA ARG A 118 2.31 -10.80 16.86
C ARG A 118 1.60 -11.23 15.58
N GLN A 119 1.60 -10.39 14.56
CA GLN A 119 0.82 -10.57 13.33
C GLN A 119 1.68 -10.43 12.06
N ARG A 120 2.88 -10.98 12.10
CA ARG A 120 3.84 -10.90 10.99
C ARG A 120 3.31 -11.50 9.71
N ARG A 121 2.60 -12.62 9.81
CA ARG A 121 2.05 -13.33 8.66
C ARG A 121 1.00 -12.49 7.95
N GLU A 122 0.02 -11.98 8.66
CA GLU A 122 -1.04 -11.12 8.11
C GLU A 122 -0.44 -9.87 7.45
N LEU A 123 0.60 -9.31 8.07
CA LEU A 123 1.27 -8.13 7.54
C LEU A 123 2.01 -8.40 6.22
N LEU A 124 2.71 -9.53 6.11
CA LEU A 124 3.61 -9.81 4.98
C LEU A 124 2.92 -10.53 3.83
N ASP A 125 1.97 -11.41 4.10
CA ASP A 125 1.38 -12.30 3.11
C ASP A 125 0.07 -11.76 2.53
N ALA A 126 -0.66 -10.90 3.26
CA ALA A 126 -1.94 -10.40 2.80
C ALA A 126 -1.81 -9.53 1.54
N THR A 127 -2.60 -9.84 0.52
CA THR A 127 -2.82 -8.97 -0.66
C THR A 127 -3.97 -8.01 -0.43
N LEU A 128 -4.99 -8.45 0.29
CA LEU A 128 -6.07 -7.62 0.81
C LEU A 128 -5.98 -7.60 2.33
N LEU A 129 -5.67 -6.44 2.89
CA LEU A 129 -5.43 -6.30 4.32
C LEU A 129 -6.51 -5.44 4.98
N GLY A 130 -7.14 -5.98 6.00
CA GLY A 130 -8.00 -5.23 6.92
C GLY A 130 -7.21 -4.75 8.12
N ILE A 131 -7.38 -3.51 8.50
CA ILE A 131 -6.69 -2.87 9.64
C ILE A 131 -7.73 -2.27 10.59
N TYR A 132 -7.64 -2.64 11.84
CA TYR A 132 -8.34 -2.01 12.96
C TYR A 132 -7.34 -1.14 13.71
N GLY A 133 -7.68 0.11 13.96
CA GLY A 133 -6.76 1.01 14.62
C GLY A 133 -7.34 2.36 14.98
N THR A 134 -6.44 3.30 15.21
CA THR A 134 -6.79 4.68 15.54
C THR A 134 -6.36 5.60 14.39
N TRP A 135 -7.31 6.35 13.87
CA TRP A 135 -7.06 7.36 12.85
C TRP A 135 -6.34 8.55 13.47
N GLN A 136 -5.24 8.94 12.87
CA GLN A 136 -4.51 10.14 13.24
C GLN A 136 -4.51 11.13 12.08
N SER A 137 -4.82 12.37 12.41
CA SER A 137 -4.82 13.49 11.48
C SER A 137 -4.19 14.68 12.19
N VAL A 138 -2.92 14.93 11.94
CA VAL A 138 -2.12 16.01 12.57
C VAL A 138 -1.33 16.73 11.48
N ASP A 139 -1.43 18.04 11.44
CA ASP A 139 -0.70 18.91 10.50
C ASP A 139 -0.84 18.49 9.01
N GLY A 140 -2.04 18.05 8.64
CA GLY A 140 -2.31 17.60 7.28
C GLY A 140 -1.83 16.17 6.95
N VAL A 141 -1.10 15.53 7.84
CA VAL A 141 -0.68 14.12 7.72
C VAL A 141 -1.76 13.23 8.29
N ARG A 142 -2.21 12.28 7.49
CA ARG A 142 -3.28 11.34 7.86
C ARG A 142 -2.78 9.91 7.74
N HIS A 143 -2.97 9.14 8.80
CA HIS A 143 -2.63 7.73 8.81
C HIS A 143 -3.42 6.95 9.87
N LEU A 144 -3.52 5.65 9.64
CA LEU A 144 -4.13 4.71 10.57
C LEU A 144 -3.05 4.01 11.39
N VAL A 145 -3.03 4.23 12.70
CA VAL A 145 -2.14 3.48 13.61
C VAL A 145 -2.79 2.13 13.88
N ALA A 146 -2.19 1.07 13.33
CA ALA A 146 -2.72 -0.27 13.40
C ALA A 146 -2.65 -0.84 14.82
N GLN A 147 -3.72 -1.49 15.25
CA GLN A 147 -3.85 -2.24 16.50
C GLN A 147 -4.10 -3.72 16.25
N ARG A 148 -4.74 -4.06 15.13
CA ARG A 148 -5.01 -5.41 14.70
C ARG A 148 -5.06 -5.48 13.17
N LEU A 149 -4.50 -6.56 12.63
CA LEU A 149 -4.50 -6.87 11.20
C LEU A 149 -5.36 -8.10 10.92
N VAL A 150 -6.02 -8.11 9.76
CA VAL A 150 -6.80 -9.25 9.29
C VAL A 150 -6.49 -9.49 7.82
N ASP A 151 -6.08 -10.69 7.48
CA ASP A 151 -5.90 -11.10 6.09
C ASP A 151 -7.28 -11.42 5.46
N LEU A 152 -7.66 -10.63 4.47
CA LEU A 152 -8.92 -10.76 3.73
C LEU A 152 -8.69 -11.17 2.27
N SER A 153 -7.50 -11.65 1.93
CA SER A 153 -7.09 -12.00 0.56
C SER A 153 -8.01 -13.03 -0.09
N SER A 154 -8.62 -13.91 0.71
CA SER A 154 -9.61 -14.89 0.22
C SER A 154 -10.82 -14.25 -0.47
N LEU A 155 -11.20 -13.04 -0.10
CA LEU A 155 -12.31 -12.31 -0.75
C LEU A 155 -11.95 -11.92 -2.19
N LEU A 156 -10.69 -11.58 -2.45
CA LEU A 156 -10.21 -11.33 -3.82
C LEU A 156 -10.24 -12.62 -4.66
N GLY A 157 -9.85 -13.74 -4.07
CA GLY A 157 -9.91 -15.05 -4.74
C GLY A 157 -11.32 -15.42 -5.18
N GLN A 158 -12.33 -15.14 -4.36
CA GLN A 158 -13.73 -15.36 -4.69
C GLN A 158 -14.18 -14.53 -5.91
N LEU A 159 -13.80 -13.25 -5.97
CA LEU A 159 -14.11 -12.39 -7.13
C LEU A 159 -13.53 -12.93 -8.44
N SER A 160 -12.33 -13.47 -8.40
CA SER A 160 -11.69 -14.06 -9.59
C SER A 160 -12.45 -15.28 -10.08
N GLN A 161 -12.93 -16.13 -9.18
CA GLN A 161 -13.73 -17.31 -9.52
C GLN A 161 -15.10 -16.92 -10.08
N ASP A 162 -15.77 -15.97 -9.47
CA ASP A 162 -17.08 -15.47 -9.93
C ASP A 162 -16.97 -14.77 -11.29
N GLY A 163 -15.92 -14.00 -11.51
CA GLY A 163 -15.64 -13.33 -12.78
C GLY A 163 -15.36 -14.32 -13.91
N LEU A 164 -14.61 -15.36 -13.66
CA LEU A 164 -14.35 -16.43 -14.62
C LEU A 164 -15.62 -17.24 -14.92
N ALA A 165 -16.44 -17.52 -13.92
CA ALA A 165 -17.70 -18.21 -14.08
C ALA A 165 -18.74 -17.37 -14.86
N ALA A 166 -18.74 -16.05 -14.69
CA ALA A 166 -19.61 -15.15 -15.45
C ALA A 166 -19.16 -15.04 -16.91
N ALA A 167 -17.84 -14.95 -17.16
CA ALA A 167 -17.28 -14.90 -18.51
C ALA A 167 -17.58 -16.19 -19.28
N SER A 168 -17.45 -17.36 -18.62
CA SER A 168 -17.75 -18.66 -19.21
C SER A 168 -19.21 -18.83 -19.63
N ARG A 169 -20.14 -18.19 -18.92
CA ARG A 169 -21.59 -18.23 -19.25
C ARG A 169 -21.98 -17.35 -20.42
N ASN A 170 -21.17 -16.34 -20.76
CA ASN A 170 -21.45 -15.43 -21.87
C ASN A 170 -20.90 -15.90 -23.23
N PHE A 171 -20.24 -17.06 -23.27
CA PHE A 171 -19.70 -17.67 -24.50
C PHE A 171 -20.57 -18.82 -25.07
N HIS A 172 -21.82 -18.90 -24.69
CA HIS A 172 -22.79 -19.84 -25.28
C HIS A 172 -23.86 -19.15 -26.09
#